data_4b59a7a1abdcd10a6791a3846bed7a72
#
_entry.id   4b59a7a1abdcd10a6791a3846bed7a72
#
_cell.length_a   1.000
_cell.length_b   1.000
_cell.length_c   1.000
_cell.angle_alpha   90.00
_cell.angle_beta   90.00
_cell.angle_gamma   90.00
#
_symmetry.space_group_name_H-M   'P 1'
#
loop_
_entity.id
_entity.type
_entity.pdbx_description
1 polymer ?
#
loop_
_entity_poly.entity_id
_entity_poly.type
_entity_poly.pdbx_seq_one_letter_code
_entity_poly.pdbx_strand_id
1 'polypeptide(L)'
;MRRHLGAAIATLAISLLCAPAAGAATEVGGNCVADARAKDLAIVGLARTGNPFPMAVPAAGVVTRWKMQVEESETLLPQRLLVLRPTGKANELLTVDESETQLVEPGANEFAARIPVRAGDRFGLSGFTETYFCDNEAADTSGVYADEAPVGEARVFKVEAGLGTPVTALIEPDRDGDGYGDERQDKCPQSAAYHRDACSPVTLTVETRARRRSILVGVRADMDVSVQVFGQVGWGFKSKRKPGGGKSKPTRLIVGLRGSTKDVAPGKATSFRIALPKTVMRRLSRITPQESLKAEITAFATDSEGALADRRVIVRLKGQKGT
;
A
#
# COMPACT_ATOMS: atom_id res chain seq x y z
N MET A 1 -14.19 75.55 8.85
CA MET A 1 -14.45 74.10 9.12
C MET A 1 -14.09 73.25 7.93
N ARG A 2 -12.88 72.63 7.90
CA ARG A 2 -12.40 71.73 6.84
C ARG A 2 -12.36 70.31 7.42
N ARG A 3 -13.16 69.40 6.85
CA ARG A 3 -13.20 67.96 7.22
C ARG A 3 -12.15 67.25 6.34
N HIS A 4 -11.16 66.64 6.96
CA HIS A 4 -10.25 65.71 6.33
C HIS A 4 -10.83 64.28 6.34
N LEU A 5 -11.13 63.76 5.14
CA LEU A 5 -11.39 62.32 4.95
C LEU A 5 -10.03 61.60 4.87
N GLY A 6 -9.76 60.75 5.84
CA GLY A 6 -8.64 59.81 5.78
C GLY A 6 -9.08 58.52 5.09
N ALA A 7 -8.47 58.20 3.98
CA ALA A 7 -8.65 56.92 3.30
C ALA A 7 -7.74 55.88 3.95
N ALA A 8 -8.30 54.84 4.54
CA ALA A 8 -7.56 53.67 5.04
C ALA A 8 -7.34 52.69 3.87
N ILE A 9 -6.08 52.52 3.49
CA ILE A 9 -5.65 51.48 2.51
C ILE A 9 -5.45 50.18 3.28
N ALA A 10 -6.34 49.24 3.08
CA ALA A 10 -6.20 47.87 3.60
C ALA A 10 -5.26 47.08 2.68
N THR A 11 -4.06 46.82 3.16
CA THR A 11 -3.10 45.97 2.48
C THR A 11 -3.47 44.51 2.67
N LEU A 12 -3.99 43.89 1.62
CA LEU A 12 -4.27 42.44 1.58
C LEU A 12 -2.96 41.69 1.40
N ALA A 13 -2.44 41.08 2.48
CA ALA A 13 -1.28 40.19 2.42
C ALA A 13 -1.73 38.85 1.82
N ILE A 14 -1.43 38.63 0.54
CA ILE A 14 -1.58 37.33 -0.11
C ILE A 14 -0.42 36.45 0.37
N SER A 15 -0.72 35.57 1.33
CA SER A 15 0.19 34.49 1.70
C SER A 15 0.23 33.49 0.54
N LEU A 16 1.24 33.56 -0.31
CA LEU A 16 1.57 32.46 -1.22
C LEU A 16 1.94 31.23 -0.37
N LEU A 17 1.01 30.31 -0.25
CA LEU A 17 1.31 28.95 0.18
C LEU A 17 2.21 28.35 -0.92
N CYS A 18 3.54 28.37 -0.70
CA CYS A 18 4.44 27.50 -1.43
C CYS A 18 4.03 26.05 -1.16
N ALA A 19 3.30 25.46 -2.09
CA ALA A 19 3.20 24.01 -2.13
C ALA A 19 4.63 23.46 -2.21
N PRO A 20 5.03 22.50 -1.39
CA PRO A 20 6.33 21.86 -1.53
C PRO A 20 6.43 21.35 -2.98
N ALA A 21 7.48 21.77 -3.68
CA ALA A 21 7.78 21.22 -4.99
C ALA A 21 7.86 19.70 -4.82
N ALA A 22 7.17 18.97 -5.67
CA ALA A 22 7.29 17.53 -5.75
C ALA A 22 8.78 17.22 -5.96
N GLY A 23 9.44 16.72 -4.92
CA GLY A 23 10.86 16.38 -5.01
C GLY A 23 11.02 15.30 -6.09
N ALA A 24 12.01 15.48 -6.95
CA ALA A 24 12.43 14.42 -7.87
C ALA A 24 13.17 13.33 -7.07
N ALA A 25 13.24 12.13 -7.63
CA ALA A 25 14.03 11.06 -7.08
C ALA A 25 15.48 11.52 -6.82
N THR A 26 16.04 11.14 -5.68
CA THR A 26 17.36 11.59 -5.22
C THR A 26 18.26 10.41 -4.94
N GLU A 27 19.47 10.43 -5.46
CA GLU A 27 20.52 9.47 -5.11
C GLU A 27 21.23 9.89 -3.81
N VAL A 28 21.42 8.94 -2.90
CA VAL A 28 22.02 9.15 -1.57
C VAL A 28 23.01 8.03 -1.29
N GLY A 29 24.17 8.35 -0.72
CA GLY A 29 25.19 7.38 -0.32
C GLY A 29 26.51 7.55 -1.06
N GLY A 30 27.38 6.55 -0.93
CA GLY A 30 28.67 6.48 -1.59
C GLY A 30 28.61 5.88 -2.99
N ASN A 31 29.58 6.18 -3.81
CA ASN A 31 29.66 5.68 -5.20
C ASN A 31 31.06 5.18 -5.58
N CYS A 32 31.88 4.85 -4.61
CA CYS A 32 33.19 4.24 -4.88
C CYS A 32 33.05 2.81 -5.45
N VAL A 33 34.09 2.31 -6.06
CA VAL A 33 34.18 0.92 -6.51
C VAL A 33 34.73 0.09 -5.35
N ALA A 34 33.99 -0.92 -4.90
CA ALA A 34 34.43 -1.81 -3.84
C ALA A 34 35.63 -2.64 -4.31
N ASP A 35 36.77 -2.51 -3.63
CA ASP A 35 38.04 -3.16 -3.91
C ASP A 35 38.57 -3.95 -2.70
N ALA A 36 37.82 -3.97 -1.61
CA ALA A 36 38.16 -4.66 -0.39
C ALA A 36 36.94 -5.29 0.29
N ARG A 37 37.18 -6.22 1.19
CA ARG A 37 36.15 -6.91 1.98
C ARG A 37 36.68 -7.34 3.35
N ALA A 38 35.78 -7.42 4.31
CA ALA A 38 36.12 -7.91 5.65
C ALA A 38 34.97 -8.75 6.22
N LYS A 39 35.34 -9.72 7.07
CA LYS A 39 34.39 -10.54 7.82
C LYS A 39 33.77 -9.77 8.97
N ASP A 40 32.57 -10.19 9.34
CA ASP A 40 31.88 -9.69 10.54
C ASP A 40 31.90 -8.17 10.59
N LEU A 41 31.41 -7.51 9.55
CA LEU A 41 31.48 -6.08 9.36
C LEU A 41 30.14 -5.51 8.90
N ALA A 42 29.69 -4.45 9.59
CA ALA A 42 28.73 -3.50 9.05
C ALA A 42 29.41 -2.16 8.79
N ILE A 43 29.24 -1.58 7.61
CA ILE A 43 29.83 -0.30 7.23
C ILE A 43 28.75 0.70 6.81
N VAL A 44 28.89 1.98 7.20
CA VAL A 44 27.98 3.08 6.86
C VAL A 44 28.75 4.31 6.40
N GLY A 45 28.32 4.93 5.33
CA GLY A 45 28.88 6.19 4.86
C GLY A 45 28.51 7.36 5.78
N LEU A 46 29.51 8.06 6.31
CA LEU A 46 29.30 9.21 7.18
C LEU A 46 29.57 10.53 6.47
N ALA A 47 30.66 10.64 5.74
CA ALA A 47 31.04 11.81 4.97
C ALA A 47 31.91 11.44 3.77
N ARG A 48 31.80 12.22 2.70
CA ARG A 48 32.68 12.16 1.53
C ARG A 48 32.88 13.55 0.93
N THR A 49 34.13 13.98 0.81
CA THR A 49 34.46 15.25 0.17
C THR A 49 34.36 15.09 -1.36
N GLY A 50 33.64 16.01 -2.03
CA GLY A 50 33.48 15.98 -3.48
C GLY A 50 32.49 14.94 -4.02
N ASN A 51 31.75 14.25 -3.14
CA ASN A 51 30.68 13.36 -3.56
C ASN A 51 29.54 14.16 -4.22
N PRO A 52 29.04 13.74 -5.40
CA PRO A 52 27.89 14.38 -6.01
C PRO A 52 26.58 14.12 -5.27
N PHE A 53 26.53 13.08 -4.41
CA PHE A 53 25.35 12.66 -3.67
C PHE A 53 25.46 12.99 -2.18
N PRO A 54 24.37 13.35 -1.49
CA PRO A 54 24.35 13.47 -0.04
C PRO A 54 24.59 12.12 0.62
N MET A 55 25.31 12.11 1.77
CA MET A 55 25.54 10.92 2.57
C MET A 55 24.42 10.63 3.58
N ALA A 56 23.46 11.54 3.70
CA ALA A 56 22.27 11.39 4.52
C ALA A 56 21.03 11.72 3.69
N VAL A 57 19.94 11.02 3.96
CA VAL A 57 18.64 11.23 3.32
C VAL A 57 18.19 12.67 3.54
N PRO A 58 17.94 13.46 2.48
CA PRO A 58 17.57 14.88 2.62
C PRO A 58 16.11 15.08 3.03
N ALA A 59 15.21 14.18 2.63
CA ALA A 59 13.78 14.24 2.90
C ALA A 59 13.20 12.81 3.05
N ALA A 60 12.05 12.67 3.70
CA ALA A 60 11.36 11.40 3.79
C ALA A 60 10.91 10.90 2.39
N GLY A 61 10.88 9.59 2.22
CA GLY A 61 10.50 8.93 0.98
C GLY A 61 10.70 7.42 1.07
N VAL A 62 10.78 6.76 -0.09
CA VAL A 62 10.99 5.32 -0.20
C VAL A 62 12.23 5.03 -1.04
N VAL A 63 13.11 4.18 -0.53
CA VAL A 63 14.19 3.59 -1.35
C VAL A 63 13.54 2.64 -2.34
N THR A 64 13.61 2.96 -3.64
CA THR A 64 13.04 2.13 -4.70
C THR A 64 14.07 1.24 -5.37
N ARG A 65 15.35 1.61 -5.27
CA ARG A 65 16.50 0.84 -5.74
C ARG A 65 17.75 1.18 -4.96
N TRP A 66 18.68 0.24 -4.94
CA TRP A 66 20.04 0.51 -4.53
C TRP A 66 21.03 -0.13 -5.50
N LYS A 67 22.21 0.46 -5.59
CA LYS A 67 23.25 0.04 -6.52
C LYS A 67 24.62 0.09 -5.86
N MET A 68 25.51 -0.72 -6.36
CA MET A 68 26.92 -0.71 -6.01
C MET A 68 27.77 -1.22 -7.16
N GLN A 69 29.02 -0.84 -7.17
CA GLN A 69 30.02 -1.35 -8.13
C GLN A 69 31.11 -2.07 -7.37
N VAL A 70 31.51 -3.24 -7.88
CA VAL A 70 32.54 -4.09 -7.30
C VAL A 70 33.62 -4.35 -8.35
N GLU A 71 34.87 -4.38 -7.93
CA GLU A 71 36.01 -4.63 -8.82
C GLU A 71 35.90 -5.99 -9.50
N GLU A 72 36.35 -6.09 -10.76
CA GLU A 72 36.27 -7.33 -11.57
C GLU A 72 37.07 -8.49 -10.96
N SER A 73 38.08 -8.17 -10.15
CA SER A 73 38.90 -9.16 -9.44
C SER A 73 38.26 -9.78 -8.22
N GLU A 74 37.15 -9.19 -7.72
CA GLU A 74 36.46 -9.61 -6.51
C GLU A 74 35.58 -10.86 -6.73
N THR A 75 35.14 -11.46 -5.64
CA THR A 75 34.28 -12.65 -5.66
C THR A 75 32.82 -12.28 -5.42
N LEU A 76 31.94 -13.15 -5.82
CA LEU A 76 30.51 -13.02 -5.59
C LEU A 76 30.17 -13.19 -4.10
N LEU A 77 29.52 -12.20 -3.50
CA LEU A 77 29.16 -12.19 -2.07
C LEU A 77 27.71 -11.75 -1.81
N PRO A 78 27.03 -12.35 -0.83
CA PRO A 78 25.72 -11.88 -0.40
C PRO A 78 25.84 -10.57 0.40
N GLN A 79 25.12 -9.54 -0.01
CA GLN A 79 25.09 -8.24 0.65
C GLN A 79 23.64 -7.79 0.90
N ARG A 80 23.43 -6.97 1.89
CA ARG A 80 22.16 -6.25 2.15
C ARG A 80 22.41 -4.78 2.42
N LEU A 81 21.51 -3.96 1.92
CA LEU A 81 21.46 -2.55 2.25
C LEU A 81 20.93 -2.39 3.67
N LEU A 82 21.60 -1.62 4.50
CA LEU A 82 21.13 -1.19 5.83
C LEU A 82 20.63 0.24 5.79
N VAL A 83 19.52 0.49 6.46
CA VAL A 83 19.03 1.85 6.75
C VAL A 83 19.31 2.16 8.21
N LEU A 84 20.16 3.15 8.45
CA LEU A 84 20.72 3.49 9.77
C LEU A 84 20.30 4.89 10.17
N ARG A 85 19.71 5.02 11.35
CA ARG A 85 19.19 6.28 11.88
C ARG A 85 20.03 6.76 13.06
N PRO A 86 20.55 8.01 13.04
CA PRO A 86 21.20 8.59 14.19
C PRO A 86 20.29 8.65 15.41
N THR A 87 20.77 8.20 16.57
CA THR A 87 20.00 8.22 17.83
C THR A 87 20.13 9.54 18.59
N GLY A 88 21.00 10.45 18.13
CA GLY A 88 21.37 11.68 18.80
C GLY A 88 22.60 11.53 19.73
N LYS A 89 23.06 10.31 19.98
CA LYS A 89 24.35 10.07 20.63
C LYS A 89 25.48 9.98 19.61
N ALA A 90 26.68 10.35 20.02
CA ALA A 90 27.84 10.36 19.12
C ALA A 90 28.07 8.96 18.51
N ASN A 91 28.07 8.88 17.18
CA ASN A 91 28.32 7.67 16.40
C ASN A 91 27.40 6.47 16.69
N GLU A 92 26.35 6.67 17.47
CA GLU A 92 25.35 5.62 17.72
C GLU A 92 24.26 5.69 16.64
N LEU A 93 24.10 4.59 15.93
CA LEU A 93 23.10 4.44 14.85
C LEU A 93 22.19 3.25 15.18
N LEU A 94 20.89 3.45 14.98
CA LEU A 94 19.86 2.42 15.05
C LEU A 94 19.63 1.88 13.64
N THR A 95 19.76 0.58 13.44
CA THR A 95 19.30 -0.06 12.21
C THR A 95 17.78 -0.09 12.22
N VAL A 96 17.14 0.69 11.35
CA VAL A 96 15.69 0.85 11.31
C VAL A 96 15.04 -0.09 10.30
N ASP A 97 15.78 -0.48 9.25
CA ASP A 97 15.32 -1.39 8.22
C ASP A 97 16.50 -1.95 7.42
N GLU A 98 16.26 -3.00 6.64
CA GLU A 98 17.26 -3.60 5.73
C GLU A 98 16.60 -4.16 4.46
N SER A 99 17.35 -4.26 3.37
CA SER A 99 16.88 -4.95 2.17
C SER A 99 16.91 -6.48 2.34
N GLU A 100 16.25 -7.18 1.43
CA GLU A 100 16.57 -8.59 1.22
C GLU A 100 18.04 -8.74 0.86
N THR A 101 18.62 -9.90 1.23
CA THR A 101 20.00 -10.24 0.85
C THR A 101 20.09 -10.43 -0.66
N GLN A 102 20.98 -9.72 -1.29
CA GLN A 102 21.24 -9.78 -2.73
C GLN A 102 22.63 -10.37 -2.98
N LEU A 103 22.72 -11.18 -4.02
CA LEU A 103 23.99 -11.74 -4.45
C LEU A 103 24.67 -10.73 -5.37
N VAL A 104 25.76 -10.14 -4.88
CA VAL A 104 26.48 -9.08 -5.58
C VAL A 104 27.60 -9.72 -6.40
N GLU A 105 27.63 -9.42 -7.69
CA GLU A 105 28.61 -9.90 -8.65
C GLU A 105 29.70 -8.86 -8.91
N PRO A 106 30.89 -9.22 -9.40
CA PRO A 106 31.84 -8.26 -9.94
C PRO A 106 31.20 -7.36 -11.00
N GLY A 107 31.59 -6.09 -11.01
CA GLY A 107 31.02 -5.08 -11.89
C GLY A 107 29.86 -4.27 -11.28
N ALA A 108 28.98 -3.77 -12.12
CA ALA A 108 27.86 -2.94 -11.70
C ALA A 108 26.64 -3.77 -11.31
N ASN A 109 26.09 -3.47 -10.14
CA ASN A 109 24.91 -4.15 -9.58
C ASN A 109 23.81 -3.14 -9.28
N GLU A 110 22.56 -3.51 -9.57
CA GLU A 110 21.36 -2.72 -9.21
C GLU A 110 20.25 -3.66 -8.74
N PHE A 111 19.65 -3.34 -7.61
CA PHE A 111 18.62 -4.16 -6.96
C PHE A 111 17.39 -3.32 -6.64
N ALA A 112 16.20 -3.86 -6.88
CA ALA A 112 14.96 -3.26 -6.45
C ALA A 112 14.82 -3.31 -4.92
N ALA A 113 14.22 -2.27 -4.35
CA ALA A 113 13.89 -2.23 -2.93
C ALA A 113 12.55 -1.50 -2.73
N ARG A 114 12.03 -1.61 -1.51
CA ARG A 114 10.88 -0.82 -1.06
C ARG A 114 11.03 -0.60 0.45
N ILE A 115 11.80 0.42 0.82
CA ILE A 115 12.16 0.67 2.21
C ILE A 115 11.85 2.13 2.54
N PRO A 116 10.87 2.42 3.41
CA PRO A 116 10.58 3.77 3.85
C PRO A 116 11.74 4.38 4.64
N VAL A 117 12.10 5.62 4.32
CA VAL A 117 13.20 6.34 4.96
C VAL A 117 12.78 7.73 5.41
N ARG A 118 13.53 8.29 6.36
CA ARG A 118 13.31 9.65 6.88
C ARG A 118 14.53 10.53 6.66
N ALA A 119 14.33 11.83 6.67
CA ALA A 119 15.43 12.77 6.64
C ALA A 119 16.44 12.47 7.76
N GLY A 120 17.72 12.46 7.41
CA GLY A 120 18.84 12.13 8.30
C GLY A 120 19.22 10.65 8.35
N ASP A 121 18.42 9.73 7.81
CA ASP A 121 18.80 8.31 7.67
C ASP A 121 20.04 8.20 6.78
N ARG A 122 20.82 7.14 6.98
CA ARG A 122 22.05 6.85 6.26
C ARG A 122 22.02 5.44 5.71
N PHE A 123 22.82 5.19 4.68
CA PHE A 123 22.93 3.88 4.07
C PHE A 123 24.25 3.20 4.42
N GLY A 124 24.15 1.92 4.69
CA GLY A 124 25.27 1.05 4.95
C GLY A 124 25.12 -0.29 4.26
N LEU A 125 26.14 -1.11 4.38
CA LEU A 125 26.17 -2.49 3.92
C LEU A 125 26.49 -3.43 5.06
N SER A 126 25.92 -4.64 4.97
CA SER A 126 26.32 -5.78 5.77
C SER A 126 26.25 -7.05 4.89
N GLY A 127 27.28 -7.87 4.94
CA GLY A 127 27.32 -9.17 4.28
C GLY A 127 27.17 -10.29 5.29
N PHE A 128 26.68 -11.45 4.84
CA PHE A 128 26.51 -12.63 5.70
C PHE A 128 27.84 -13.31 6.07
N THR A 129 28.86 -13.16 5.24
CA THR A 129 30.21 -13.74 5.45
C THR A 129 31.28 -12.67 5.43
N GLU A 130 31.22 -11.80 4.47
CA GLU A 130 32.11 -10.66 4.28
C GLU A 130 31.32 -9.49 3.73
N THR A 131 31.70 -8.27 4.10
CA THR A 131 31.10 -7.03 3.62
C THR A 131 32.07 -6.31 2.72
N TYR A 132 31.60 -5.84 1.56
CA TYR A 132 32.36 -5.00 0.66
C TYR A 132 32.51 -3.57 1.17
N PHE A 133 33.67 -2.99 0.94
CA PHE A 133 33.97 -1.58 1.15
C PHE A 133 35.01 -1.10 0.14
N CYS A 134 35.28 0.21 0.13
CA CYS A 134 36.35 0.78 -0.66
C CYS A 134 37.49 1.13 0.29
N ASP A 135 38.71 0.64 0.00
CA ASP A 135 39.91 0.96 0.77
C ASP A 135 40.65 2.15 0.16
N ASN A 136 41.45 2.84 0.97
CA ASN A 136 42.30 3.99 0.58
C ASN A 136 41.55 5.17 -0.05
N GLU A 137 40.27 5.35 0.27
CA GLU A 137 39.44 6.48 -0.18
C GLU A 137 39.68 7.72 0.71
N ALA A 138 40.79 8.44 0.47
CA ALA A 138 41.24 9.55 1.33
C ALA A 138 40.19 10.65 1.58
N ALA A 139 39.17 10.77 0.71
CA ALA A 139 38.07 11.73 0.85
C ALA A 139 36.93 11.21 1.70
N ASP A 140 36.93 9.92 2.06
CA ASP A 140 35.81 9.25 2.69
C ASP A 140 36.02 9.09 4.21
N THR A 141 34.88 9.10 4.90
CA THR A 141 34.81 8.73 6.33
C THR A 141 33.59 7.81 6.49
N SER A 142 33.84 6.64 7.02
CA SER A 142 32.79 5.65 7.31
C SER A 142 32.72 5.30 8.79
N GLY A 143 31.53 4.89 9.22
CA GLY A 143 31.34 4.22 10.49
C GLY A 143 31.49 2.72 10.28
N VAL A 144 32.22 2.05 11.13
CA VAL A 144 32.49 0.62 11.08
C VAL A 144 32.04 -0.02 12.38
N TYR A 145 31.29 -1.10 12.29
CA TYR A 145 30.91 -1.93 13.42
C TYR A 145 31.35 -3.38 13.16
N ALA A 146 32.13 -3.91 14.08
CA ALA A 146 32.68 -5.27 13.96
C ALA A 146 31.66 -6.28 14.46
N ASP A 147 30.65 -6.54 13.68
CA ASP A 147 29.62 -7.56 13.77
C ASP A 147 28.44 -7.18 12.84
N GLU A 148 27.37 -7.97 12.85
CA GLU A 148 26.10 -7.59 12.25
C GLU A 148 25.43 -6.45 13.02
N ALA A 149 24.72 -5.59 12.30
CA ALA A 149 23.90 -4.52 12.87
C ALA A 149 22.40 -4.82 12.62
N PRO A 150 21.77 -5.69 13.42
CA PRO A 150 20.42 -6.17 13.15
C PRO A 150 19.38 -5.08 13.33
N VAL A 151 18.26 -5.22 12.60
CA VAL A 151 17.13 -4.28 12.68
C VAL A 151 16.57 -4.20 14.11
N GLY A 152 16.30 -2.98 14.55
CA GLY A 152 15.80 -2.68 15.90
C GLY A 152 16.89 -2.48 16.95
N GLU A 153 18.16 -2.65 16.60
CA GLU A 153 19.26 -2.49 17.53
C GLU A 153 20.13 -1.25 17.24
N ALA A 154 20.46 -0.50 18.28
CA ALA A 154 21.38 0.62 18.18
C ALA A 154 22.82 0.14 18.48
N ARG A 155 23.77 0.58 17.64
CA ARG A 155 25.18 0.24 17.76
C ARG A 155 26.04 1.50 17.69
N VAL A 156 27.16 1.49 18.40
CA VAL A 156 28.17 2.55 18.32
C VAL A 156 29.18 2.17 17.25
N PHE A 157 29.20 2.92 16.18
CA PHE A 157 30.12 2.72 15.07
C PHE A 157 31.45 3.45 15.34
N LYS A 158 32.56 2.78 15.10
CA LYS A 158 33.87 3.39 15.10
C LYS A 158 34.04 4.22 13.82
N VAL A 159 34.42 5.47 13.96
CA VAL A 159 34.67 6.35 12.79
C VAL A 159 36.05 6.05 12.22
N GLU A 160 36.12 5.71 10.97
CA GLU A 160 37.37 5.44 10.21
C GLU A 160 37.45 6.37 9.00
N ALA A 161 38.60 7.06 8.89
CA ALA A 161 38.93 7.82 7.69
C ALA A 161 39.61 6.93 6.65
N GLY A 162 39.38 7.21 5.38
CA GLY A 162 39.98 6.45 4.30
C GLY A 162 39.21 5.21 3.87
N LEU A 163 38.06 4.94 4.50
CA LEU A 163 37.16 3.87 4.08
C LEU A 163 35.90 4.42 3.43
N GLY A 164 35.56 3.93 2.25
CA GLY A 164 34.37 4.30 1.50
C GLY A 164 33.28 3.22 1.59
N THR A 165 32.03 3.66 1.54
CA THR A 165 30.85 2.78 1.43
C THR A 165 30.39 2.77 -0.03
N PRO A 166 30.44 1.61 -0.74
CA PRO A 166 30.19 1.55 -2.19
C PRO A 166 28.70 1.54 -2.57
N VAL A 167 27.80 1.93 -1.67
CA VAL A 167 26.35 1.83 -1.90
C VAL A 167 25.72 3.19 -2.15
N THR A 168 24.92 3.27 -3.22
CA THR A 168 24.04 4.41 -3.52
C THR A 168 22.59 3.90 -3.56
N ALA A 169 21.70 4.57 -2.83
CA ALA A 169 20.27 4.30 -2.85
C ALA A 169 19.52 5.40 -3.63
N LEU A 170 18.55 5.02 -4.45
CA LEU A 170 17.60 5.91 -5.09
C LEU A 170 16.37 6.04 -4.23
N ILE A 171 16.09 7.27 -3.79
CA ILE A 171 14.95 7.60 -2.96
C ILE A 171 13.93 8.35 -3.80
N GLU A 172 12.70 7.88 -3.84
CA GLU A 172 11.57 8.57 -4.44
C GLU A 172 10.69 9.19 -3.35
N PRO A 173 10.02 10.31 -3.62
CA PRO A 173 8.97 10.83 -2.75
C PRO A 173 7.89 9.79 -2.50
N ASP A 174 7.21 9.90 -1.36
CA ASP A 174 6.03 9.13 -0.98
C ASP A 174 5.06 10.12 -0.34
N ARG A 175 4.21 10.73 -1.18
CA ARG A 175 3.37 11.87 -0.78
C ARG A 175 2.18 11.47 0.05
N ASP A 176 1.63 10.32 -0.20
CA ASP A 176 0.44 9.85 0.51
C ASP A 176 0.78 8.88 1.65
N GLY A 177 2.05 8.46 1.77
CA GLY A 177 2.58 7.69 2.88
C GLY A 177 2.21 6.22 2.83
N ASP A 178 1.98 5.65 1.65
CA ASP A 178 1.62 4.24 1.48
C ASP A 178 2.82 3.30 1.42
N GLY A 179 4.04 3.86 1.37
CA GLY A 179 5.29 3.13 1.33
C GLY A 179 5.72 2.71 -0.07
N TYR A 180 5.15 3.30 -1.11
CA TYR A 180 5.58 3.16 -2.50
C TYR A 180 6.16 4.47 -3.01
N GLY A 181 7.18 4.40 -3.87
CA GLY A 181 7.79 5.59 -4.44
C GLY A 181 6.95 6.15 -5.59
N ASP A 182 6.64 7.44 -5.51
CA ASP A 182 5.74 8.17 -6.41
C ASP A 182 6.07 8.08 -7.90
N GLU A 183 7.34 7.85 -8.27
CA GLU A 183 7.76 7.93 -9.67
C GLU A 183 7.70 6.59 -10.41
N ARG A 184 7.95 5.47 -9.70
CA ARG A 184 8.11 4.15 -10.33
C ARG A 184 7.25 3.07 -9.74
N GLN A 185 6.98 3.14 -8.44
CA GLN A 185 6.25 2.10 -7.73
C GLN A 185 4.79 2.46 -7.55
N ASP A 186 4.49 3.75 -7.41
CA ASP A 186 3.15 4.25 -7.21
C ASP A 186 2.65 5.05 -8.42
N LYS A 187 1.56 4.61 -9.01
CA LYS A 187 0.84 5.33 -10.07
C LYS A 187 -0.23 6.26 -9.53
N CYS A 188 -0.43 6.25 -8.22
CA CYS A 188 -1.49 6.98 -7.53
C CYS A 188 -0.97 7.85 -6.39
N PRO A 189 0.05 8.71 -6.59
CA PRO A 189 0.83 9.38 -5.55
C PRO A 189 0.06 10.40 -4.68
N GLN A 190 -1.24 10.34 -4.66
CA GLN A 190 -2.14 11.16 -3.84
C GLN A 190 -3.19 10.31 -3.14
N SER A 191 -3.07 8.98 -3.16
CA SER A 191 -4.09 8.08 -2.65
C SER A 191 -3.49 6.85 -2.02
N ALA A 192 -3.15 6.91 -0.75
CA ALA A 192 -2.59 5.80 0.05
C ALA A 192 -3.40 4.48 0.04
N ALA A 193 -4.56 4.47 -0.59
CA ALA A 193 -5.36 3.26 -0.78
C ALA A 193 -5.09 2.55 -2.12
N TYR A 194 -4.37 3.18 -3.04
CA TYR A 194 -4.15 2.69 -4.40
C TYR A 194 -2.77 3.09 -4.89
N HIS A 195 -1.97 2.16 -5.34
CA HIS A 195 -0.62 2.40 -5.90
C HIS A 195 -0.45 1.86 -7.33
N ARG A 196 -1.50 1.25 -7.91
CA ARG A 196 -1.50 0.74 -9.29
C ARG A 196 -2.38 1.57 -10.22
N ASP A 197 -2.75 1.02 -11.37
CA ASP A 197 -3.29 1.72 -12.54
C ASP A 197 -4.60 2.51 -12.33
N ALA A 198 -5.34 2.28 -11.24
CA ALA A 198 -6.60 2.97 -10.99
C ALA A 198 -6.58 3.67 -9.63
N CYS A 199 -6.39 4.97 -9.66
CA CYS A 199 -6.35 5.85 -8.47
C CYS A 199 -7.75 6.18 -7.91
N SER A 200 -8.70 5.27 -8.01
CA SER A 200 -10.07 5.45 -7.53
C SER A 200 -10.66 4.12 -7.09
N PRO A 201 -11.64 4.15 -6.17
CA PRO A 201 -12.31 2.94 -5.76
C PRO A 201 -12.98 2.26 -6.95
N VAL A 202 -12.95 0.93 -6.92
CA VAL A 202 -13.65 0.09 -7.89
C VAL A 202 -15.11 0.55 -8.04
N THR A 203 -15.52 0.85 -9.26
CA THR A 203 -16.91 1.19 -9.57
C THR A 203 -17.68 -0.05 -9.97
N LEU A 204 -18.66 -0.44 -9.17
CA LEU A 204 -19.55 -1.56 -9.48
C LEU A 204 -20.90 -1.11 -10.00
N THR A 205 -21.28 -1.63 -11.15
CA THR A 205 -22.67 -1.58 -11.65
C THR A 205 -23.32 -2.95 -11.47
N VAL A 206 -24.44 -2.99 -10.76
CA VAL A 206 -25.15 -4.23 -10.46
C VAL A 206 -26.58 -4.16 -11.01
N GLU A 207 -26.90 -5.05 -11.91
CA GLU A 207 -28.23 -5.24 -12.46
C GLU A 207 -28.83 -6.55 -11.96
N THR A 208 -30.12 -6.55 -11.64
CA THR A 208 -30.76 -7.76 -11.13
C THR A 208 -32.05 -8.09 -11.87
N ARG A 209 -32.28 -9.36 -12.12
CA ARG A 209 -33.51 -9.87 -12.72
C ARG A 209 -34.04 -11.07 -11.98
N ALA A 210 -35.22 -10.92 -11.37
CA ALA A 210 -35.92 -12.04 -10.77
C ALA A 210 -36.38 -13.08 -11.82
N ARG A 211 -36.18 -14.35 -11.54
CA ARG A 211 -36.67 -15.50 -12.29
C ARG A 211 -37.46 -16.40 -11.34
N ARG A 212 -38.23 -17.36 -11.92
CA ARG A 212 -39.09 -18.24 -11.12
C ARG A 212 -38.40 -18.94 -9.95
N ARG A 213 -37.15 -19.40 -10.15
CA ARG A 213 -36.38 -20.18 -9.15
C ARG A 213 -35.01 -19.60 -8.82
N SER A 214 -34.71 -18.42 -9.33
CA SER A 214 -33.40 -17.79 -9.14
C SER A 214 -33.47 -16.29 -9.34
N ILE A 215 -32.43 -15.60 -8.88
CA ILE A 215 -32.13 -14.22 -9.22
C ILE A 215 -30.93 -14.25 -10.15
N LEU A 216 -31.00 -13.61 -11.30
CA LEU A 216 -29.85 -13.33 -12.14
C LEU A 216 -29.31 -11.98 -11.73
N VAL A 217 -27.99 -11.91 -11.52
CA VAL A 217 -27.26 -10.70 -11.15
C VAL A 217 -26.18 -10.48 -12.20
N GLY A 218 -26.29 -9.41 -12.95
CA GLY A 218 -25.23 -8.93 -13.85
C GLY A 218 -24.35 -7.94 -13.09
N VAL A 219 -23.04 -8.14 -13.11
CA VAL A 219 -22.09 -7.22 -12.51
C VAL A 219 -21.13 -6.75 -13.59
N ARG A 220 -20.84 -5.46 -13.61
CA ARG A 220 -19.75 -4.84 -14.37
C ARG A 220 -18.86 -4.08 -13.39
N ALA A 221 -17.57 -4.12 -13.65
CA ALA A 221 -16.58 -3.33 -12.95
C ALA A 221 -15.78 -2.49 -13.97
N ASP A 222 -15.16 -1.43 -13.52
CA ASP A 222 -14.28 -0.57 -14.33
C ASP A 222 -12.84 -1.11 -14.38
N MET A 223 -12.50 -2.06 -13.51
CA MET A 223 -11.20 -2.74 -13.47
C MET A 223 -11.35 -4.25 -13.24
N ASP A 224 -10.24 -4.99 -13.31
CA ASP A 224 -10.19 -6.42 -12.97
C ASP A 224 -10.40 -6.63 -11.48
N VAL A 225 -11.44 -7.38 -11.11
CA VAL A 225 -11.81 -7.65 -9.72
C VAL A 225 -12.34 -9.07 -9.54
N SER A 226 -12.14 -9.63 -8.38
CA SER A 226 -12.86 -10.82 -7.92
C SER A 226 -14.15 -10.39 -7.23
N VAL A 227 -15.29 -10.79 -7.76
CA VAL A 227 -16.60 -10.39 -7.24
C VAL A 227 -17.31 -11.56 -6.59
N GLN A 228 -17.67 -11.39 -5.32
CA GLN A 228 -18.55 -12.28 -4.59
C GLN A 228 -19.97 -11.70 -4.57
N VAL A 229 -20.96 -12.48 -5.03
CA VAL A 229 -22.36 -12.09 -4.99
C VAL A 229 -23.11 -13.02 -4.04
N PHE A 230 -23.81 -12.46 -3.06
CA PHE A 230 -24.62 -13.17 -2.09
C PHE A 230 -25.88 -12.36 -1.76
N GLY A 231 -26.76 -12.88 -0.90
CA GLY A 231 -27.95 -12.12 -0.53
C GLY A 231 -28.75 -12.73 0.60
N GLN A 232 -29.88 -12.09 0.89
CA GLN A 232 -30.84 -12.55 1.88
C GLN A 232 -32.27 -12.16 1.48
N VAL A 233 -33.23 -12.97 1.94
CA VAL A 233 -34.67 -12.69 1.79
C VAL A 233 -35.28 -12.62 3.18
N GLY A 234 -35.99 -11.55 3.47
CA GLY A 234 -36.65 -11.37 4.75
C GLY A 234 -38.17 -11.20 4.61
N TRP A 235 -38.96 -11.81 5.51
CA TRP A 235 -40.37 -11.54 5.66
C TRP A 235 -40.83 -11.62 7.10
N GLY A 236 -41.85 -10.84 7.44
CA GLY A 236 -42.46 -10.82 8.78
C GLY A 236 -43.53 -11.91 8.93
N PHE A 237 -43.65 -12.49 10.13
CA PHE A 237 -44.76 -13.27 10.56
C PHE A 237 -45.58 -12.48 11.58
N LYS A 238 -46.91 -12.48 11.43
CA LYS A 238 -47.77 -12.18 12.57
C LYS A 238 -47.78 -13.43 13.44
N SER A 239 -47.20 -13.39 14.63
CA SER A 239 -47.33 -14.49 15.60
C SER A 239 -48.80 -14.65 15.94
N LYS A 240 -49.26 -15.91 16.05
CA LYS A 240 -50.61 -16.20 16.55
C LYS A 240 -50.75 -15.59 17.95
N ARG A 241 -51.86 -14.88 18.22
CA ARG A 241 -52.17 -14.37 19.57
C ARG A 241 -52.05 -15.48 20.59
N LYS A 242 -51.27 -15.27 21.63
CA LYS A 242 -51.31 -16.14 22.80
C LYS A 242 -52.65 -15.97 23.50
N PRO A 243 -53.28 -17.05 24.00
CA PRO A 243 -54.39 -16.91 24.88
C PRO A 243 -53.96 -16.11 26.12
N GLY A 244 -54.49 -14.88 26.31
CA GLY A 244 -54.04 -14.02 27.39
C GLY A 244 -53.77 -12.54 26.97
N GLY A 245 -54.00 -12.18 25.70
CA GLY A 245 -54.21 -10.77 25.31
C GLY A 245 -52.96 -9.92 25.03
N GLY A 246 -51.72 -10.43 25.18
CA GLY A 246 -50.52 -9.67 24.93
C GLY A 246 -50.21 -9.51 23.40
N LYS A 247 -49.90 -8.28 22.95
CA LYS A 247 -49.45 -8.02 21.58
C LYS A 247 -48.11 -8.74 21.36
N SER A 248 -48.07 -9.80 20.54
CA SER A 248 -46.82 -10.44 20.16
C SER A 248 -46.02 -9.54 19.18
N LYS A 249 -44.73 -9.38 19.46
CA LYS A 249 -43.84 -8.68 18.53
C LYS A 249 -43.79 -9.45 17.20
N PRO A 250 -43.82 -8.75 16.03
CA PRO A 250 -43.66 -9.44 14.74
C PRO A 250 -42.30 -10.11 14.67
N THR A 251 -42.25 -11.39 14.44
CA THR A 251 -41.00 -12.15 14.22
C THR A 251 -40.60 -12.02 12.75
N ARG A 252 -39.38 -11.62 12.49
CA ARG A 252 -38.82 -11.55 11.14
C ARG A 252 -37.97 -12.80 10.88
N LEU A 253 -38.29 -13.51 9.82
CA LEU A 253 -37.46 -14.61 9.31
C LEU A 253 -36.54 -14.05 8.22
N ILE A 254 -35.27 -14.35 8.31
CA ILE A 254 -34.25 -14.04 7.30
C ILE A 254 -33.70 -15.36 6.77
N VAL A 255 -33.67 -15.51 5.47
CA VAL A 255 -33.10 -16.68 4.77
C VAL A 255 -31.95 -16.22 3.91
N GLY A 256 -30.76 -16.73 4.20
CA GLY A 256 -29.56 -16.48 3.38
C GLY A 256 -29.68 -17.13 1.99
N LEU A 257 -29.17 -16.44 0.99
CA LEU A 257 -29.05 -16.92 -0.38
C LEU A 257 -27.57 -17.25 -0.62
N ARG A 258 -27.30 -18.50 -1.04
CA ARG A 258 -25.93 -18.90 -1.37
C ARG A 258 -25.41 -18.12 -2.55
N GLY A 259 -24.25 -17.51 -2.36
CA GLY A 259 -23.55 -16.75 -3.37
C GLY A 259 -22.57 -17.58 -4.19
N SER A 260 -21.90 -16.91 -5.10
CA SER A 260 -20.77 -17.42 -5.86
C SER A 260 -19.77 -16.30 -6.10
N THR A 261 -18.52 -16.69 -6.33
CA THR A 261 -17.41 -15.77 -6.64
C THR A 261 -16.99 -15.99 -8.10
N LYS A 262 -16.68 -14.92 -8.80
CA LYS A 262 -16.14 -14.93 -10.16
C LYS A 262 -15.27 -13.70 -10.40
N ASP A 263 -14.28 -13.85 -11.28
CA ASP A 263 -13.51 -12.72 -11.77
C ASP A 263 -14.32 -11.96 -12.84
N VAL A 264 -14.23 -10.64 -12.76
CA VAL A 264 -14.95 -9.69 -13.63
C VAL A 264 -13.92 -8.79 -14.28
N ALA A 265 -13.79 -8.92 -15.60
CA ALA A 265 -12.89 -8.07 -16.38
C ALA A 265 -13.52 -6.68 -16.64
N PRO A 266 -12.68 -5.64 -16.83
CA PRO A 266 -13.12 -4.27 -17.06
C PRO A 266 -14.17 -4.15 -18.18
N GLY A 267 -15.25 -3.43 -17.88
CA GLY A 267 -16.32 -3.15 -18.84
C GLY A 267 -17.16 -4.35 -19.29
N LYS A 268 -16.77 -5.60 -18.96
CA LYS A 268 -17.53 -6.81 -19.32
C LYS A 268 -18.59 -7.13 -18.27
N ALA A 269 -19.80 -7.47 -18.74
CA ALA A 269 -20.86 -7.94 -17.85
C ALA A 269 -20.66 -9.42 -17.50
N THR A 270 -20.45 -9.71 -16.22
CA THR A 270 -20.39 -11.08 -15.72
C THR A 270 -21.70 -11.45 -15.03
N SER A 271 -22.27 -12.61 -15.38
CA SER A 271 -23.56 -13.05 -14.83
C SER A 271 -23.37 -14.05 -13.70
N PHE A 272 -24.11 -13.81 -12.60
CA PHE A 272 -24.24 -14.68 -11.45
C PHE A 272 -25.66 -15.19 -11.35
N ARG A 273 -25.82 -16.43 -10.91
CA ARG A 273 -27.14 -17.02 -10.68
C ARG A 273 -27.28 -17.45 -9.23
N ILE A 274 -28.18 -16.80 -8.51
CA ILE A 274 -28.51 -17.11 -7.13
C ILE A 274 -29.78 -17.96 -7.10
N ALA A 275 -29.67 -19.22 -6.69
CA ALA A 275 -30.82 -20.10 -6.57
C ALA A 275 -31.67 -19.72 -5.34
N LEU A 276 -32.98 -19.72 -5.49
CA LEU A 276 -33.90 -19.48 -4.38
C LEU A 276 -34.10 -20.77 -3.56
N PRO A 277 -33.85 -20.76 -2.25
CA PRO A 277 -34.06 -21.92 -1.38
C PRO A 277 -35.53 -22.39 -1.38
N LYS A 278 -35.76 -23.69 -1.12
CA LYS A 278 -37.10 -24.28 -1.05
C LYS A 278 -38.04 -23.53 -0.09
N THR A 279 -37.52 -23.01 1.01
CA THR A 279 -38.27 -22.20 1.99
C THR A 279 -38.80 -20.90 1.41
N VAL A 280 -37.98 -20.19 0.63
CA VAL A 280 -38.37 -18.96 -0.08
C VAL A 280 -39.40 -19.30 -1.16
N MET A 281 -39.16 -20.35 -1.96
CA MET A 281 -40.08 -20.81 -3.00
C MET A 281 -41.46 -21.17 -2.44
N ARG A 282 -41.51 -21.91 -1.32
CA ARG A 282 -42.76 -22.25 -0.61
C ARG A 282 -43.48 -21.01 -0.09
N ARG A 283 -42.76 -19.98 0.32
CA ARG A 283 -43.38 -18.71 0.73
C ARG A 283 -43.94 -17.95 -0.49
N LEU A 284 -43.21 -17.88 -1.58
CA LEU A 284 -43.66 -17.23 -2.82
C LEU A 284 -44.94 -17.88 -3.42
N SER A 285 -45.11 -19.20 -3.26
CA SER A 285 -46.33 -19.86 -3.72
C SER A 285 -47.57 -19.61 -2.85
N ARG A 286 -47.40 -19.04 -1.63
CA ARG A 286 -48.45 -18.75 -0.68
C ARG A 286 -48.89 -17.28 -0.61
N ILE A 287 -48.17 -16.38 -1.32
CA ILE A 287 -48.52 -14.98 -1.40
C ILE A 287 -49.15 -14.70 -2.77
N THR A 288 -50.00 -13.68 -2.82
CA THR A 288 -50.70 -13.30 -4.07
C THR A 288 -49.72 -12.69 -5.08
N PRO A 289 -50.04 -12.67 -6.40
CA PRO A 289 -49.19 -12.02 -7.39
C PRO A 289 -48.93 -10.52 -7.17
N GLN A 290 -49.81 -9.86 -6.41
CA GLN A 290 -49.65 -8.45 -6.02
C GLN A 290 -48.66 -8.27 -4.85
N GLU A 291 -48.49 -9.30 -4.05
CA GLU A 291 -47.51 -9.31 -2.94
C GLU A 291 -46.12 -9.68 -3.42
N SER A 292 -45.11 -9.18 -2.72
CA SER A 292 -43.71 -9.50 -3.04
C SER A 292 -42.87 -9.67 -1.77
N LEU A 293 -41.87 -10.54 -1.86
CA LEU A 293 -40.78 -10.57 -0.89
C LEU A 293 -39.63 -9.66 -1.37
N LYS A 294 -38.97 -9.01 -0.43
CA LYS A 294 -37.76 -8.23 -0.73
C LYS A 294 -36.54 -9.13 -0.54
N ALA A 295 -35.77 -9.32 -1.59
CA ALA A 295 -34.43 -9.89 -1.52
C ALA A 295 -33.42 -8.76 -1.55
N GLU A 296 -32.48 -8.77 -0.65
CA GLU A 296 -31.32 -7.89 -0.64
C GLU A 296 -30.16 -8.68 -1.25
N ILE A 297 -29.57 -8.17 -2.30
CA ILE A 297 -28.41 -8.76 -2.98
C ILE A 297 -27.23 -7.82 -2.78
N THR A 298 -26.11 -8.37 -2.34
CA THR A 298 -24.84 -7.67 -2.19
C THR A 298 -23.86 -8.24 -3.20
N ALA A 299 -23.26 -7.39 -4.01
CA ALA A 299 -22.05 -7.67 -4.76
C ALA A 299 -20.88 -7.02 -4.03
N PHE A 300 -19.89 -7.82 -3.73
CA PHE A 300 -18.68 -7.42 -3.01
C PHE A 300 -17.49 -7.70 -3.91
N ALA A 301 -16.73 -6.68 -4.25
CA ALA A 301 -15.57 -6.78 -5.11
C ALA A 301 -14.28 -6.57 -4.34
N THR A 302 -13.28 -7.34 -4.69
CA THR A 302 -11.91 -7.19 -4.22
C THR A 302 -11.00 -7.15 -5.44
N ASP A 303 -10.16 -6.14 -5.55
CA ASP A 303 -9.09 -6.12 -6.55
C ASP A 303 -7.86 -6.92 -6.09
N SER A 304 -6.81 -6.92 -6.91
CA SER A 304 -5.56 -7.63 -6.60
C SER A 304 -4.77 -7.02 -5.43
N GLU A 305 -5.13 -5.85 -4.98
CA GLU A 305 -4.48 -5.11 -3.88
C GLU A 305 -5.25 -5.19 -2.58
N GLY A 306 -6.44 -5.82 -2.61
CA GLY A 306 -7.31 -5.94 -1.45
C GLY A 306 -8.28 -4.76 -1.26
N ALA A 307 -8.30 -3.79 -2.19
CA ALA A 307 -9.29 -2.72 -2.16
C ALA A 307 -10.70 -3.28 -2.32
N LEU A 308 -11.63 -2.73 -1.54
CA LEU A 308 -12.97 -3.27 -1.39
C LEU A 308 -14.02 -2.31 -1.95
N ALA A 309 -14.95 -2.86 -2.71
CA ALA A 309 -16.16 -2.15 -3.09
C ALA A 309 -17.41 -3.02 -2.84
N ASP A 310 -18.48 -2.43 -2.34
CA ASP A 310 -19.74 -3.14 -2.21
C ASP A 310 -20.89 -2.39 -2.88
N ARG A 311 -21.83 -3.15 -3.44
CA ARG A 311 -23.07 -2.63 -3.99
C ARG A 311 -24.24 -3.49 -3.54
N ARG A 312 -25.24 -2.84 -2.91
CA ARG A 312 -26.47 -3.50 -2.46
C ARG A 312 -27.64 -3.11 -3.33
N VAL A 313 -28.41 -4.12 -3.76
CA VAL A 313 -29.59 -3.95 -4.60
C VAL A 313 -30.76 -4.72 -4.02
N ILE A 314 -31.93 -4.08 -3.99
CA ILE A 314 -33.18 -4.71 -3.54
C ILE A 314 -33.94 -5.24 -4.73
N VAL A 315 -34.20 -6.56 -4.73
CA VAL A 315 -34.99 -7.25 -5.75
C VAL A 315 -36.35 -7.61 -5.19
N ARG A 316 -37.41 -7.30 -5.91
CA ARG A 316 -38.77 -7.73 -5.55
C ARG A 316 -39.09 -9.09 -6.20
N LEU A 317 -39.32 -10.10 -5.37
CA LEU A 317 -39.76 -11.43 -5.79
C LEU A 317 -41.28 -11.49 -5.68
N LYS A 318 -41.96 -11.47 -6.82
CA LYS A 318 -43.44 -11.52 -6.87
C LYS A 318 -43.98 -12.93 -6.52
N GLY A 319 -45.16 -12.98 -5.91
CA GLY A 319 -45.90 -14.20 -5.72
C GLY A 319 -46.12 -14.96 -7.03
N GLN A 320 -46.10 -16.29 -6.94
CA GLN A 320 -46.29 -17.15 -8.13
C GLN A 320 -47.64 -17.85 -7.99
N LYS A 321 -48.50 -17.77 -9.02
CA LYS A 321 -49.67 -18.63 -9.07
C LYS A 321 -49.18 -20.08 -9.03
N GLY A 322 -49.72 -20.86 -8.11
CA GLY A 322 -49.50 -22.33 -8.08
C GLY A 322 -49.96 -22.90 -9.43
N THR A 323 -49.08 -23.59 -10.12
CA THR A 323 -49.43 -24.51 -11.21
C THR A 323 -49.74 -25.83 -10.57
#